data_8211e5e37c9c411ff316e52027d3e619
#
_entry.id   8211e5e37c9c411ff316e52027d3e619
#
_cell.length_a   1.000
_cell.length_b   1.000
_cell.length_c   1.000
_cell.angle_alpha   90.00
_cell.angle_beta   90.00
_cell.angle_gamma   90.00
#
_symmetry.space_group_name_H-M   'P 1'
#
loop_
_entity.id
_entity.type
_entity.pdbx_description
1 polymer ?
#
loop_
_entity_poly.entity_id
_entity_poly.type
_entity_poly.pdbx_seq_one_letter_code
_entity_poly.pdbx_strand_id
1 'polypeptide(L)'
;MKDRKRTLRPLELWNPGAIEKWLEDEAAKGWRLEDCGRVLATFRAMEPGIYRVRLRPQRPETPEARRERGEICREMGWDCTAVITGDDDYDCEVFYCGDPSAPELDTDPVARSWAWEKPLRRSWRTAWVVLGLLAALLAALLLGAPRPALDFLLNENLSWLLWLCFLGVVMLRRLWYLRRMRRQLKAGMVPDPGNWRRDRRWQQTVVVLFLVCWMLPLVGGMLPLWEAEPDIAGLPFTAPADLLEGTDRSYWEFETDHYVCRNTPLAPARFGIQYRGQQGEYVRNAADRLRFEFLAKALYREREKAFRENDRPAAETAVENGAFDQAVLLTAGEERLFLARSGKVAYALWLDFPADLTDSIAAAAAAMRE
;
A
#
# COMPACT_ATOMS: atom_id res chain seq x y z
N MET A 1 31.50 -10.88 30.64
CA MET A 1 30.03 -10.75 30.48
C MET A 1 29.76 -9.54 29.60
N LYS A 2 28.80 -9.60 28.67
CA LYS A 2 28.44 -8.43 27.86
C LYS A 2 27.65 -7.48 28.76
N ASP A 3 28.21 -6.32 29.12
CA ASP A 3 27.54 -5.32 29.99
C ASP A 3 26.44 -4.54 29.25
N ARG A 4 26.32 -4.72 27.95
CA ARG A 4 25.33 -4.06 27.10
C ARG A 4 24.65 -5.03 26.15
N LYS A 5 23.34 -4.83 25.95
CA LYS A 5 22.50 -5.56 25.02
C LYS A 5 21.80 -4.58 24.09
N ARG A 6 21.82 -4.85 22.79
CA ARG A 6 21.03 -4.08 21.79
C ARG A 6 19.91 -4.95 21.25
N THR A 7 18.73 -4.38 21.11
CA THR A 7 17.56 -5.05 20.55
C THR A 7 16.74 -4.07 19.73
N LEU A 8 15.97 -4.59 18.78
CA LEU A 8 14.98 -3.79 18.08
C LEU A 8 13.89 -3.33 19.05
N ARG A 9 13.53 -2.07 18.98
CA ARG A 9 12.42 -1.50 19.73
C ARG A 9 11.12 -2.20 19.28
N PRO A 10 10.39 -2.88 20.19
CA PRO A 10 9.26 -3.72 19.79
C PRO A 10 7.95 -2.97 19.57
N LEU A 11 7.84 -1.73 20.06
CA LEU A 11 6.58 -1.01 20.16
C LEU A 11 6.79 0.49 19.88
N GLU A 12 5.76 1.09 19.33
CA GLU A 12 5.69 2.55 19.16
C GLU A 12 5.14 3.22 20.43
N LEU A 13 5.50 4.49 20.66
CA LEU A 13 5.09 5.27 21.85
C LEU A 13 3.59 5.51 21.98
N TRP A 14 2.80 5.21 20.96
CA TRP A 14 1.35 5.31 21.03
C TRP A 14 0.67 4.19 21.87
N ASN A 15 1.46 3.23 22.38
CA ASN A 15 1.02 2.23 23.35
C ASN A 15 1.95 2.18 24.59
N PRO A 16 1.93 3.23 25.44
CA PRO A 16 2.86 3.35 26.57
C PRO A 16 2.77 2.21 27.57
N GLY A 17 1.56 1.74 27.90
CA GLY A 17 1.41 0.62 28.83
C GLY A 17 2.06 -0.68 28.35
N ALA A 18 2.06 -0.92 27.03
CA ALA A 18 2.76 -2.08 26.46
C ALA A 18 4.28 -1.92 26.52
N ILE A 19 4.80 -0.70 26.35
CA ILE A 19 6.24 -0.41 26.49
C ILE A 19 6.66 -0.52 27.96
N GLU A 20 5.88 0.01 28.89
CA GLU A 20 6.11 -0.15 30.34
C GLU A 20 6.25 -1.63 30.69
N LYS A 21 5.30 -2.47 30.25
CA LYS A 21 5.33 -3.91 30.51
C LYS A 21 6.52 -4.63 29.85
N TRP A 22 6.90 -4.21 28.63
CA TRP A 22 8.10 -4.74 28.00
C TRP A 22 9.37 -4.43 28.78
N LEU A 23 9.50 -3.19 29.30
CA LEU A 23 10.64 -2.77 30.10
C LEU A 23 10.67 -3.47 31.46
N GLU A 24 9.51 -3.71 32.09
CA GLU A 24 9.39 -4.53 33.31
C GLU A 24 9.86 -5.98 33.05
N ASP A 25 9.44 -6.60 31.91
CA ASP A 25 9.87 -7.94 31.55
C ASP A 25 11.38 -8.02 31.22
N GLU A 26 12.00 -6.94 30.69
CA GLU A 26 13.45 -6.88 30.50
C GLU A 26 14.20 -6.63 31.82
N ALA A 27 13.66 -5.82 32.73
CA ALA A 27 14.21 -5.59 34.06
C ALA A 27 14.23 -6.88 34.91
N ALA A 28 13.18 -7.69 34.80
CA ALA A 28 13.15 -9.02 35.45
C ALA A 28 14.26 -9.98 34.97
N LYS A 29 14.80 -9.74 33.75
CA LYS A 29 15.94 -10.50 33.20
C LYS A 29 17.30 -9.85 33.51
N GLY A 30 17.32 -8.75 34.26
CA GLY A 30 18.54 -8.03 34.60
C GLY A 30 19.00 -7.02 33.56
N TRP A 31 18.07 -6.44 32.78
CA TRP A 31 18.37 -5.45 31.75
C TRP A 31 17.61 -4.14 31.98
N ARG A 32 18.33 -3.03 32.14
CA ARG A 32 17.78 -1.67 32.28
C ARG A 32 18.00 -0.89 31.00
N LEU A 33 17.01 -0.15 30.57
CA LEU A 33 17.13 0.72 29.41
C LEU A 33 18.15 1.83 29.67
N GLU A 34 19.13 1.96 28.78
CA GLU A 34 20.14 3.01 28.80
C GLU A 34 19.80 4.11 27.76
N ASP A 35 19.37 3.68 26.57
CA ASP A 35 18.99 4.57 25.47
C ASP A 35 17.99 3.88 24.55
N CYS A 36 17.07 4.63 23.98
CA CYS A 36 16.09 4.10 23.02
C CYS A 36 15.78 5.11 21.91
N GLY A 37 16.42 4.91 20.79
CA GLY A 37 16.10 5.62 19.56
C GLY A 37 14.82 5.12 18.88
N ARG A 38 14.59 5.54 17.63
CA ARG A 38 13.39 5.16 16.85
C ARG A 38 13.34 3.67 16.52
N VAL A 39 14.48 3.02 16.31
CA VAL A 39 14.59 1.63 15.83
C VAL A 39 15.25 0.72 16.85
N LEU A 40 16.28 1.18 17.55
CA LEU A 40 17.12 0.39 18.44
C LEU A 40 17.00 0.87 19.88
N ALA A 41 16.92 -0.10 20.79
CA ALA A 41 17.03 0.10 22.22
C ALA A 41 18.32 -0.52 22.73
N THR A 42 19.05 0.20 23.55
CA THR A 42 20.28 -0.22 24.21
C THR A 42 20.01 -0.41 25.70
N PHE A 43 20.36 -1.55 26.21
CA PHE A 43 20.20 -1.94 27.62
C PHE A 43 21.55 -2.11 28.27
N ARG A 44 21.62 -1.80 29.56
CA ARG A 44 22.74 -2.03 30.45
C ARG A 44 22.38 -3.12 31.46
N ALA A 45 23.36 -3.95 31.85
CA ALA A 45 23.15 -4.96 32.87
C ALA A 45 22.81 -4.32 34.22
N MET A 46 21.85 -4.89 34.94
CA MET A 46 21.42 -4.53 36.29
C MET A 46 21.09 -5.78 37.07
N GLU A 47 20.85 -5.67 38.37
CA GLU A 47 20.36 -6.80 39.19
C GLU A 47 18.95 -7.21 38.71
N PRO A 48 18.72 -8.51 38.40
CA PRO A 48 17.39 -9.00 38.07
C PRO A 48 16.43 -8.82 39.26
N GLY A 49 15.24 -8.28 38.96
CA GLY A 49 14.26 -7.98 39.99
C GLY A 49 12.91 -7.59 39.44
N ILE A 50 11.96 -7.42 40.36
CA ILE A 50 10.62 -6.90 40.02
C ILE A 50 10.68 -5.37 40.13
N TYR A 51 10.60 -4.73 38.99
CA TYR A 51 10.59 -3.27 38.90
C TYR A 51 9.25 -2.81 38.32
N ARG A 52 8.73 -1.72 38.86
CA ARG A 52 7.65 -0.98 38.21
C ARG A 52 8.28 0.03 37.25
N VAL A 53 7.78 0.10 36.03
CA VAL A 53 8.27 1.05 35.02
C VAL A 53 7.13 1.96 34.61
N ARG A 54 7.42 3.28 34.52
CA ARG A 54 6.45 4.28 34.07
C ARG A 54 7.05 5.20 33.01
N LEU A 55 6.23 5.51 32.01
CA LEU A 55 6.56 6.44 30.96
C LEU A 55 5.85 7.78 31.19
N ARG A 56 6.62 8.85 31.09
CA ARG A 56 6.09 10.20 31.17
C ARG A 56 6.51 11.01 29.95
N PRO A 57 5.57 11.65 29.23
CA PRO A 57 5.94 12.56 28.15
C PRO A 57 6.81 13.69 28.67
N GLN A 58 7.91 13.94 27.97
CA GLN A 58 8.82 15.03 28.32
C GLN A 58 8.11 16.36 28.12
N ARG A 59 8.22 17.24 29.09
CA ARG A 59 7.73 18.63 29.01
C ARG A 59 8.88 19.57 28.68
N PRO A 60 8.62 20.66 27.94
CA PRO A 60 9.58 21.73 27.81
C PRO A 60 9.76 22.40 29.20
N GLU A 61 10.88 22.12 29.81
CA GLU A 61 11.25 22.61 31.16
C GLU A 61 12.65 23.17 31.10
N THR A 62 12.97 24.14 32.03
CA THR A 62 14.35 24.56 32.20
C THR A 62 15.21 23.46 32.80
N PRO A 63 16.53 23.46 32.58
CA PRO A 63 17.41 22.44 33.16
C PRO A 63 17.31 22.37 34.71
N GLU A 64 17.07 23.49 35.36
CA GLU A 64 16.90 23.57 36.81
C GLU A 64 15.62 22.87 37.27
N ALA A 65 14.48 23.16 36.64
CA ALA A 65 13.19 22.51 36.96
C ALA A 65 13.24 21.01 36.71
N ARG A 66 13.99 20.56 35.68
CA ARG A 66 14.19 19.13 35.42
C ARG A 66 14.99 18.45 36.52
N ARG A 67 16.04 19.10 37.05
CA ARG A 67 16.84 18.58 38.16
C ARG A 67 16.00 18.45 39.41
N GLU A 68 15.33 19.55 39.82
CA GLU A 68 14.47 19.57 40.99
C GLU A 68 13.39 18.46 40.91
N ARG A 69 12.72 18.35 39.79
CA ARG A 69 11.75 17.25 39.57
C ARG A 69 12.40 15.85 39.67
N GLY A 70 13.62 15.69 39.13
CA GLY A 70 14.38 14.46 39.21
C GLY A 70 14.74 14.08 40.65
N GLU A 71 15.06 15.06 41.49
CA GLU A 71 15.31 14.88 42.92
C GLU A 71 14.05 14.45 43.66
N ILE A 72 12.93 15.15 43.46
CA ILE A 72 11.63 14.78 44.03
C ILE A 72 11.22 13.35 43.64
N CYS A 73 11.37 13.00 42.37
CA CYS A 73 11.04 11.62 41.92
C CYS A 73 11.94 10.59 42.62
N ARG A 74 13.24 10.90 42.81
CA ARG A 74 14.18 10.01 43.47
C ARG A 74 13.86 9.84 44.97
N GLU A 75 13.45 10.90 45.64
CA GLU A 75 12.99 10.85 47.03
C GLU A 75 11.74 9.96 47.17
N MET A 76 10.89 9.91 46.15
CA MET A 76 9.74 9.01 46.08
C MET A 76 10.09 7.57 45.66
N GLY A 77 11.36 7.24 45.47
CA GLY A 77 11.82 5.90 45.06
C GLY A 77 11.79 5.65 43.55
N TRP A 78 11.61 6.69 42.74
CA TRP A 78 11.62 6.60 41.29
C TRP A 78 12.89 7.16 40.68
N ASP A 79 13.58 6.38 39.86
CA ASP A 79 14.83 6.79 39.23
C ASP A 79 14.62 6.97 37.72
N CYS A 80 14.84 8.18 37.20
CA CYS A 80 14.79 8.48 35.78
C CYS A 80 16.08 8.04 35.10
N THR A 81 15.99 7.10 34.16
CA THR A 81 17.18 6.42 33.64
C THR A 81 17.44 6.61 32.18
N ALA A 82 16.40 6.82 31.40
CA ALA A 82 16.51 6.93 29.95
C ALA A 82 15.41 7.80 29.37
N VAL A 83 15.64 8.24 28.15
CA VAL A 83 14.63 8.90 27.32
C VAL A 83 14.37 8.01 26.10
N ILE A 84 13.10 7.78 25.81
CA ILE A 84 12.67 7.12 24.57
C ILE A 84 12.29 8.19 23.57
N THR A 85 13.00 8.23 22.45
CA THR A 85 12.68 9.14 21.34
C THR A 85 11.38 8.75 20.65
N GLY A 86 10.44 9.68 20.59
CA GLY A 86 9.13 9.49 19.92
C GLY A 86 9.16 9.78 18.43
N ASP A 87 8.14 9.30 17.73
CA ASP A 87 8.03 9.51 16.27
C ASP A 87 7.48 10.90 15.91
N ASP A 88 6.72 11.54 16.83
CA ASP A 88 6.02 12.81 16.61
C ASP A 88 6.64 13.99 17.39
N ASP A 89 7.97 14.09 17.49
CA ASP A 89 8.75 15.11 18.21
C ASP A 89 8.35 15.25 19.69
N TYR A 90 7.95 14.20 20.34
CA TYR A 90 7.87 14.15 21.79
C TYR A 90 8.59 12.92 22.32
N ASP A 91 9.43 13.18 23.29
CA ASP A 91 10.20 12.15 23.96
C ASP A 91 9.47 11.72 25.24
N CYS A 92 9.75 10.52 25.71
CA CYS A 92 9.23 10.01 26.97
C CYS A 92 10.38 9.68 27.91
N GLU A 93 10.31 10.21 29.12
CA GLU A 93 11.19 9.82 30.21
C GLU A 93 10.75 8.47 30.78
N VAL A 94 11.72 7.63 31.10
CA VAL A 94 11.50 6.30 31.65
C VAL A 94 11.93 6.27 33.10
N PHE A 95 11.00 5.95 33.98
CA PHE A 95 11.22 5.87 35.42
C PHE A 95 11.13 4.41 35.87
N TYR A 96 12.10 4.00 36.69
CA TYR A 96 12.14 2.68 37.32
C TYR A 96 11.97 2.82 38.81
N CYS A 97 11.20 1.92 39.44
CA CYS A 97 11.06 1.82 40.88
C CYS A 97 11.16 0.34 41.29
N GLY A 98 12.12 0.05 42.15
CA GLY A 98 12.32 -1.30 42.74
C GLY A 98 11.59 -1.50 44.08
N ASP A 99 11.09 -0.45 44.71
CA ASP A 99 10.36 -0.53 45.98
C ASP A 99 8.86 -0.71 45.71
N PRO A 100 8.26 -1.84 46.08
CA PRO A 100 6.83 -2.05 45.92
C PRO A 100 5.97 -1.14 46.80
N SER A 101 6.53 -0.59 47.89
CA SER A 101 5.82 0.30 48.81
C SER A 101 5.83 1.79 48.37
N ALA A 102 6.71 2.14 47.42
CA ALA A 102 6.79 3.51 46.93
C ALA A 102 5.47 3.97 46.30
N PRO A 103 5.07 5.25 46.49
CA PRO A 103 3.87 5.80 45.88
C PRO A 103 3.95 5.73 44.35
N GLU A 104 2.81 5.70 43.68
CA GLU A 104 2.75 5.75 42.21
C GLU A 104 3.25 7.11 41.71
N LEU A 105 4.01 7.13 40.61
CA LEU A 105 4.65 8.35 40.08
C LEU A 105 3.65 9.48 39.75
N ASP A 106 2.50 9.10 39.20
CA ASP A 106 1.40 10.01 38.88
C ASP A 106 0.11 9.50 39.55
N THR A 107 -0.14 9.94 40.79
CA THR A 107 -1.32 9.55 41.57
C THR A 107 -2.59 10.23 41.09
N ASP A 108 -2.47 11.42 40.49
CA ASP A 108 -3.60 12.17 39.96
C ASP A 108 -3.92 11.76 38.50
N PRO A 109 -5.07 11.10 38.23
CA PRO A 109 -5.48 10.73 36.89
C PRO A 109 -5.66 11.95 35.96
N VAL A 110 -6.03 13.11 36.51
CA VAL A 110 -6.24 14.35 35.74
C VAL A 110 -4.89 14.88 35.25
N ALA A 111 -3.89 14.96 36.15
CA ALA A 111 -2.55 15.38 35.79
C ALA A 111 -1.91 14.48 34.75
N ARG A 112 -2.11 13.15 34.86
CA ARG A 112 -1.68 12.15 33.87
C ARG A 112 -2.36 12.40 32.51
N SER A 113 -3.68 12.59 32.49
CA SER A 113 -4.42 12.84 31.24
C SER A 113 -3.93 14.10 30.53
N TRP A 114 -3.64 15.15 31.25
CA TRP A 114 -3.10 16.40 30.71
C TRP A 114 -1.68 16.23 30.15
N ALA A 115 -0.82 15.43 30.80
CA ALA A 115 0.51 15.16 30.29
C ALA A 115 0.47 14.51 28.90
N TRP A 116 -0.47 13.62 28.67
CA TRP A 116 -0.63 12.91 27.40
C TRP A 116 -1.51 13.64 26.37
N GLU A 117 -2.25 14.68 26.75
CA GLU A 117 -3.21 15.33 25.84
C GLU A 117 -2.55 15.94 24.60
N LYS A 118 -1.47 16.69 24.78
CA LYS A 118 -0.75 17.36 23.68
C LYS A 118 -0.10 16.36 22.71
N PRO A 119 0.68 15.37 23.18
CA PRO A 119 1.21 14.28 22.34
C PRO A 119 0.12 13.54 21.57
N LEU A 120 -0.96 13.11 22.26
CA LEU A 120 -2.06 12.40 21.63
C LEU A 120 -2.78 13.21 20.56
N ARG A 121 -3.01 14.50 20.82
CA ARG A 121 -3.64 15.39 19.83
C ARG A 121 -2.77 15.56 18.60
N ARG A 122 -1.45 15.68 18.78
CA ARG A 122 -0.49 15.79 17.68
C ARG A 122 -0.47 14.50 16.85
N SER A 123 -0.23 13.35 17.48
CA SER A 123 -0.27 12.04 16.83
C SER A 123 -1.58 11.78 16.10
N TRP A 124 -2.72 12.18 16.69
CA TRP A 124 -4.03 12.06 16.07
C TRP A 124 -4.14 12.89 14.79
N ARG A 125 -3.69 14.15 14.83
CA ARG A 125 -3.68 15.03 13.64
C ARG A 125 -2.76 14.47 12.56
N THR A 126 -1.54 14.08 12.90
CA THR A 126 -0.58 13.48 11.96
C THR A 126 -1.16 12.25 11.30
N ALA A 127 -1.78 11.34 12.06
CA ALA A 127 -2.39 10.14 11.51
C ALA A 127 -3.53 10.44 10.52
N TRP A 128 -4.37 11.45 10.80
CA TRP A 128 -5.42 11.90 9.87
C TRP A 128 -4.87 12.58 8.62
N VAL A 129 -3.82 13.41 8.76
CA VAL A 129 -3.16 14.05 7.62
C VAL A 129 -2.56 12.98 6.70
N VAL A 130 -1.83 12.02 7.26
CA VAL A 130 -1.24 10.93 6.47
C VAL A 130 -2.34 10.10 5.80
N LEU A 131 -3.41 9.75 6.51
CA LEU A 131 -4.54 9.00 5.93
C LEU A 131 -5.22 9.80 4.82
N GLY A 132 -5.40 11.10 4.99
CA GLY A 132 -5.95 12.00 3.97
C GLY A 132 -5.05 12.09 2.72
N LEU A 133 -3.73 12.18 2.90
CA LEU A 133 -2.77 12.16 1.80
C LEU A 133 -2.77 10.82 1.06
N LEU A 134 -2.85 9.70 1.79
CA LEU A 134 -2.98 8.36 1.17
C LEU A 134 -4.29 8.23 0.38
N ALA A 135 -5.39 8.74 0.92
CA ALA A 135 -6.68 8.73 0.22
C ALA A 135 -6.66 9.65 -1.01
N ALA A 136 -6.04 10.84 -0.92
CA ALA A 136 -5.88 11.75 -2.05
C ALA A 136 -4.97 11.16 -3.14
N LEU A 137 -3.87 10.51 -2.75
CA LEU A 137 -2.98 9.82 -3.68
C LEU A 137 -3.70 8.66 -4.37
N LEU A 138 -4.46 7.86 -3.63
CA LEU A 138 -5.28 6.79 -4.19
C LEU A 138 -6.33 7.33 -5.16
N ALA A 139 -7.01 8.42 -4.78
CA ALA A 139 -7.97 9.08 -5.66
C ALA A 139 -7.29 9.64 -6.92
N ALA A 140 -6.13 10.28 -6.79
CA ALA A 140 -5.36 10.77 -7.94
C ALA A 140 -4.92 9.63 -8.88
N LEU A 141 -4.51 8.47 -8.32
CA LEU A 141 -4.17 7.30 -9.12
C LEU A 141 -5.37 6.69 -9.84
N LEU A 142 -6.55 6.72 -9.22
CA LEU A 142 -7.77 6.14 -9.80
C LEU A 142 -8.48 7.10 -10.77
N LEU A 143 -8.43 8.41 -10.52
CA LEU A 143 -9.15 9.42 -11.28
C LEU A 143 -8.28 10.16 -12.31
N GLY A 144 -6.98 10.27 -12.05
CA GLY A 144 -6.03 11.03 -12.88
C GLY A 144 -5.27 10.17 -13.89
N ALA A 145 -5.52 8.87 -13.96
CA ALA A 145 -4.89 8.02 -14.95
C ALA A 145 -5.43 8.38 -16.35
N PRO A 146 -4.56 8.73 -17.33
CA PRO A 146 -4.97 9.01 -18.70
C PRO A 146 -5.46 7.76 -19.44
N ARG A 147 -5.48 6.62 -18.78
CA ARG A 147 -5.93 5.31 -19.27
C ARG A 147 -7.03 4.79 -18.36
N PRO A 148 -7.90 3.92 -18.87
CA PRO A 148 -8.88 3.23 -18.05
C PRO A 148 -8.28 2.71 -16.76
N ALA A 149 -8.95 2.94 -15.63
CA ALA A 149 -8.40 2.66 -14.30
C ALA A 149 -8.06 1.16 -14.12
N LEU A 150 -8.84 0.29 -14.73
CA LEU A 150 -8.59 -1.15 -14.69
C LEU A 150 -7.37 -1.53 -15.53
N ASP A 151 -7.18 -0.90 -16.68
CA ASP A 151 -6.01 -1.07 -17.55
C ASP A 151 -4.72 -0.67 -16.81
N PHE A 152 -4.78 0.44 -16.06
CA PHE A 152 -3.70 0.88 -15.18
C PHE A 152 -3.42 -0.13 -14.05
N LEU A 153 -4.45 -0.68 -13.41
CA LEU A 153 -4.31 -1.68 -12.34
C LEU A 153 -3.74 -3.01 -12.84
N LEU A 154 -4.11 -3.42 -14.06
CA LEU A 154 -3.60 -4.63 -14.69
C LEU A 154 -2.15 -4.48 -15.17
N ASN A 155 -1.68 -3.23 -15.36
CA ASN A 155 -0.33 -2.86 -15.84
C ASN A 155 0.67 -2.64 -14.69
N GLU A 156 0.87 -3.57 -13.74
CA GLU A 156 1.85 -3.49 -12.64
C GLU A 156 1.48 -2.63 -11.43
N ASN A 157 0.44 -1.81 -11.52
CA ASN A 157 0.12 -0.88 -10.44
C ASN A 157 -0.63 -1.52 -9.28
N LEU A 158 -0.95 -2.82 -9.35
CA LEU A 158 -1.55 -3.58 -8.26
C LEU A 158 -0.65 -3.59 -7.01
N SER A 159 0.67 -3.63 -7.18
CA SER A 159 1.63 -3.57 -6.07
C SER A 159 1.55 -2.24 -5.33
N TRP A 160 1.41 -1.12 -6.05
CA TRP A 160 1.24 0.21 -5.46
C TRP A 160 -0.07 0.35 -4.71
N LEU A 161 -1.17 -0.18 -5.29
CA LEU A 161 -2.47 -0.19 -4.65
C LEU A 161 -2.44 -1.01 -3.35
N LEU A 162 -1.88 -2.21 -3.39
CA LEU A 162 -1.71 -3.05 -2.20
C LEU A 162 -0.87 -2.35 -1.13
N TRP A 163 0.18 -1.66 -1.55
CA TRP A 163 1.04 -0.90 -0.65
C TRP A 163 0.30 0.28 0.01
N LEU A 164 -0.48 1.04 -0.74
CA LEU A 164 -1.31 2.12 -0.22
C LEU A 164 -2.40 1.59 0.74
N CYS A 165 -3.07 0.50 0.40
CA CYS A 165 -4.03 -0.16 1.27
C CYS A 165 -3.37 -0.64 2.57
N PHE A 166 -2.18 -1.23 2.49
CA PHE A 166 -1.40 -1.66 3.64
C PHE A 166 -1.06 -0.50 4.58
N LEU A 167 -0.54 0.61 4.03
CA LEU A 167 -0.29 1.82 4.82
C LEU A 167 -1.57 2.38 5.45
N GLY A 168 -2.68 2.34 4.72
CA GLY A 168 -3.99 2.71 5.23
C GLY A 168 -4.41 1.88 6.45
N VAL A 169 -4.25 0.55 6.39
CA VAL A 169 -4.54 -0.35 7.52
C VAL A 169 -3.66 -0.04 8.73
N VAL A 170 -2.37 0.23 8.52
CA VAL A 170 -1.44 0.62 9.60
C VAL A 170 -1.90 1.92 10.25
N MET A 171 -2.28 2.93 9.46
CA MET A 171 -2.78 4.21 9.98
C MET A 171 -4.12 4.08 10.72
N LEU A 172 -5.05 3.30 10.20
CA LEU A 172 -6.33 3.01 10.87
C LEU A 172 -6.12 2.32 12.21
N ARG A 173 -5.18 1.35 12.27
CA ARG A 173 -4.80 0.70 13.53
C ARG A 173 -4.22 1.72 14.52
N ARG A 174 -3.31 2.60 14.07
CA ARG A 174 -2.77 3.68 14.90
C ARG A 174 -3.88 4.56 15.46
N LEU A 175 -4.83 5.00 14.64
CA LEU A 175 -5.99 5.78 15.07
C LEU A 175 -6.86 5.04 16.10
N TRP A 176 -7.07 3.74 15.91
CA TRP A 176 -7.83 2.92 16.86
C TRP A 176 -7.17 2.87 18.25
N TYR A 177 -5.84 2.67 18.32
CA TYR A 177 -5.11 2.69 19.58
C TYR A 177 -5.13 4.06 20.24
N LEU A 178 -4.87 5.14 19.49
CA LEU A 178 -4.94 6.50 20.00
C LEU A 178 -6.34 6.83 20.56
N ARG A 179 -7.39 6.39 19.88
CA ARG A 179 -8.77 6.55 20.36
C ARG A 179 -9.03 5.77 21.65
N ARG A 180 -8.52 4.53 21.73
CA ARG A 180 -8.63 3.70 22.93
C ARG A 180 -7.90 4.35 24.10
N MET A 181 -6.65 4.73 23.93
CA MET A 181 -5.85 5.42 24.94
C MET A 181 -6.51 6.71 25.43
N ARG A 182 -6.99 7.55 24.53
CA ARG A 182 -7.69 8.79 24.88
C ARG A 182 -8.94 8.51 25.73
N ARG A 183 -9.69 7.44 25.45
CA ARG A 183 -10.86 7.04 26.23
C ARG A 183 -10.45 6.58 27.63
N GLN A 184 -9.40 5.77 27.75
CA GLN A 184 -8.90 5.27 29.03
C GLN A 184 -8.40 6.42 29.92
N LEU A 185 -7.61 7.33 29.38
CA LEU A 185 -7.12 8.50 30.10
C LEU A 185 -8.27 9.42 30.58
N LYS A 186 -9.29 9.67 29.73
CA LYS A 186 -10.46 10.45 30.13
C LYS A 186 -11.30 9.76 31.23
N ALA A 187 -11.27 8.44 31.28
CA ALA A 187 -11.94 7.67 32.33
C ALA A 187 -11.09 7.56 33.61
N GLY A 188 -9.91 8.21 33.67
CA GLY A 188 -8.99 8.12 34.81
C GLY A 188 -8.32 6.76 34.94
N MET A 189 -8.42 5.88 33.94
CA MET A 189 -7.82 4.56 33.97
C MET A 189 -6.37 4.61 33.51
N VAL A 190 -5.54 3.75 34.14
CA VAL A 190 -4.17 3.49 33.64
C VAL A 190 -4.28 2.84 32.26
N PRO A 191 -3.46 3.26 31.27
CA PRO A 191 -3.43 2.60 29.98
C PRO A 191 -3.16 1.09 30.16
N ASP A 192 -4.07 0.27 29.62
CA ASP A 192 -3.96 -1.18 29.68
C ASP A 192 -2.66 -1.64 28.98
N PRO A 193 -1.77 -2.38 29.66
CA PRO A 193 -0.54 -2.88 29.06
C PRO A 193 -0.79 -3.81 27.87
N GLY A 194 -2.00 -4.36 27.74
CA GLY A 194 -2.34 -5.28 26.69
C GLY A 194 -1.40 -6.50 26.64
N ASN A 195 -1.38 -7.17 25.50
CA ASN A 195 -0.39 -8.23 25.25
C ASN A 195 0.72 -7.71 24.33
N TRP A 196 1.74 -7.06 24.90
CA TRP A 196 2.85 -6.49 24.14
C TRP A 196 3.57 -7.51 23.23
N ARG A 197 3.59 -8.80 23.60
CA ARG A 197 4.19 -9.86 22.78
C ARG A 197 3.37 -10.11 21.50
N ARG A 198 2.04 -9.98 21.58
CA ARG A 198 1.16 -10.07 20.41
C ARG A 198 1.32 -8.85 19.52
N ASP A 199 1.42 -7.66 20.10
CA ASP A 199 1.63 -6.42 19.35
C ASP A 199 3.01 -6.42 18.67
N ARG A 200 4.05 -6.94 19.32
CA ARG A 200 5.36 -7.14 18.69
C ARG A 200 5.30 -8.11 17.51
N ARG A 201 4.62 -9.26 17.66
CA ARG A 201 4.47 -10.22 16.54
C ARG A 201 3.74 -9.58 15.37
N TRP A 202 2.67 -8.86 15.65
CA TRP A 202 1.95 -8.12 14.62
C TRP A 202 2.85 -7.10 13.91
N GLN A 203 3.59 -6.30 14.64
CA GLN A 203 4.54 -5.33 14.08
C GLN A 203 5.61 -6.00 13.22
N GLN A 204 6.15 -7.13 13.67
CA GLN A 204 7.09 -7.92 12.88
C GLN A 204 6.45 -8.45 11.60
N THR A 205 5.23 -8.98 11.67
CA THR A 205 4.47 -9.43 10.49
C THR A 205 4.23 -8.28 9.52
N VAL A 206 3.86 -7.11 10.03
CA VAL A 206 3.66 -5.89 9.23
C VAL A 206 4.96 -5.48 8.53
N VAL A 207 6.10 -5.47 9.22
CA VAL A 207 7.41 -5.14 8.64
C VAL A 207 7.83 -6.18 7.59
N VAL A 208 7.63 -7.46 7.87
CA VAL A 208 7.94 -8.52 6.90
C VAL A 208 7.06 -8.42 5.66
N LEU A 209 5.76 -8.22 5.83
CA LEU A 209 4.84 -8.01 4.70
C LEU A 209 5.22 -6.77 3.89
N PHE A 210 5.58 -5.66 4.56
CA PHE A 210 6.07 -4.46 3.92
C PHE A 210 7.31 -4.75 3.07
N LEU A 211 8.31 -5.41 3.65
CA LEU A 211 9.55 -5.76 2.93
C LEU A 211 9.26 -6.71 1.75
N VAL A 212 8.40 -7.69 1.94
CA VAL A 212 7.99 -8.61 0.87
C VAL A 212 7.27 -7.86 -0.25
N CYS A 213 6.27 -7.04 0.07
CA CYS A 213 5.54 -6.24 -0.93
C CYS A 213 6.44 -5.24 -1.66
N TRP A 214 7.49 -4.72 -0.99
CA TRP A 214 8.43 -3.78 -1.59
C TRP A 214 9.51 -4.48 -2.42
N MET A 215 10.00 -5.63 -1.95
CA MET A 215 11.03 -6.41 -2.64
C MET A 215 10.49 -7.22 -3.83
N LEU A 216 9.23 -7.66 -3.79
CA LEU A 216 8.63 -8.48 -4.84
C LEU A 216 8.70 -7.84 -6.23
N PRO A 217 8.41 -6.53 -6.44
CA PRO A 217 8.59 -5.87 -7.73
C PRO A 217 10.07 -5.74 -8.13
N LEU A 218 10.97 -5.48 -7.17
CA LEU A 218 12.41 -5.35 -7.42
C LEU A 218 13.03 -6.70 -7.81
N VAL A 219 12.66 -7.76 -7.09
CA VAL A 219 13.13 -9.13 -7.36
C VAL A 219 12.49 -9.65 -8.65
N GLY A 220 11.22 -9.34 -8.90
CA GLY A 220 10.52 -9.70 -10.12
C GLY A 220 11.12 -9.06 -11.37
N GLY A 221 11.64 -7.82 -11.27
CA GLY A 221 12.38 -7.17 -12.36
C GLY A 221 13.85 -7.60 -12.51
N MET A 222 14.44 -8.25 -11.50
CA MET A 222 15.80 -8.76 -11.53
C MET A 222 15.93 -10.24 -11.86
N LEU A 223 14.89 -11.02 -11.59
CA LEU A 223 14.86 -12.45 -11.90
C LEU A 223 13.94 -12.69 -13.09
N PRO A 224 14.37 -13.49 -14.08
CA PRO A 224 13.55 -13.85 -15.26
C PRO A 224 12.33 -14.71 -14.90
N LEU A 225 11.94 -14.76 -13.63
CA LEU A 225 10.73 -15.47 -13.14
C LEU A 225 9.43 -14.91 -13.73
N TRP A 226 9.46 -13.66 -14.24
CA TRP A 226 8.33 -12.97 -14.87
C TRP A 226 8.57 -12.74 -16.38
N GLU A 227 9.76 -13.08 -16.89
CA GLU A 227 10.13 -13.03 -18.31
C GLU A 227 9.77 -14.29 -19.10
N ALA A 228 9.08 -15.26 -18.49
CA ALA A 228 8.39 -16.23 -19.31
C ALA A 228 7.45 -15.45 -20.22
N GLU A 229 7.77 -15.41 -21.53
CA GLU A 229 6.88 -14.79 -22.51
C GLU A 229 5.47 -15.31 -22.23
N PRO A 230 4.50 -14.43 -21.97
CA PRO A 230 3.16 -14.90 -21.70
C PRO A 230 2.71 -15.72 -22.89
N ASP A 231 2.08 -16.86 -22.64
CA ASP A 231 1.47 -17.65 -23.68
C ASP A 231 0.32 -16.84 -24.29
N ILE A 232 0.65 -16.16 -25.38
CA ILE A 232 -0.29 -15.37 -26.18
C ILE A 232 -0.95 -16.22 -27.28
N ALA A 233 -0.57 -17.51 -27.39
CA ALA A 233 -1.23 -18.44 -28.32
C ALA A 233 -2.73 -18.51 -28.03
N GLY A 234 -3.53 -18.45 -29.06
CA GLY A 234 -4.99 -18.41 -28.95
C GLY A 234 -5.57 -17.08 -28.43
N LEU A 235 -4.80 -15.99 -28.37
CA LEU A 235 -5.35 -14.65 -28.24
C LEU A 235 -5.59 -14.02 -29.62
N PRO A 236 -6.72 -13.30 -29.81
CA PRO A 236 -7.03 -12.66 -31.07
C PRO A 236 -6.01 -11.58 -31.43
N PHE A 237 -5.59 -11.58 -32.70
CA PHE A 237 -4.68 -10.59 -33.27
C PHE A 237 -5.04 -10.31 -34.72
N THR A 238 -5.02 -9.06 -35.12
CA THR A 238 -5.21 -8.64 -36.51
C THR A 238 -3.92 -8.03 -37.03
N ALA A 239 -3.40 -8.58 -38.12
CA ALA A 239 -2.22 -7.98 -38.75
C ALA A 239 -2.60 -6.64 -39.44
N PRO A 240 -1.80 -5.57 -39.25
CA PRO A 240 -2.12 -4.27 -39.88
C PRO A 240 -2.18 -4.33 -41.41
N ALA A 241 -1.38 -5.18 -42.04
CA ALA A 241 -1.39 -5.36 -43.49
C ALA A 241 -2.72 -5.96 -44.03
N ASP A 242 -3.51 -6.61 -43.18
CA ASP A 242 -4.81 -7.17 -43.55
C ASP A 242 -5.93 -6.09 -43.53
N LEU A 243 -5.63 -4.90 -42.99
CA LEU A 243 -6.62 -3.84 -42.77
C LEU A 243 -6.63 -2.78 -43.86
N LEU A 244 -5.56 -2.64 -44.64
CA LEU A 244 -5.42 -1.62 -45.65
C LEU A 244 -4.91 -2.25 -46.96
N GLU A 245 -5.78 -2.27 -47.98
CA GLU A 245 -5.44 -2.84 -49.29
C GLU A 245 -4.20 -2.20 -49.92
N GLY A 246 -3.32 -3.02 -50.49
CA GLY A 246 -2.12 -2.56 -51.16
C GLY A 246 -0.95 -2.24 -50.25
N THR A 247 -1.07 -2.49 -48.95
CA THR A 247 0.04 -2.38 -48.00
C THR A 247 0.63 -3.75 -47.70
N ASP A 248 1.93 -3.78 -47.51
CA ASP A 248 2.66 -4.95 -47.05
C ASP A 248 3.23 -4.72 -45.62
N ARG A 249 3.90 -5.73 -45.09
CA ARG A 249 4.49 -5.64 -43.76
C ARG A 249 5.52 -4.52 -43.62
N SER A 250 6.16 -4.09 -44.70
CA SER A 250 7.19 -3.02 -44.70
C SER A 250 6.57 -1.61 -44.62
N TYR A 251 5.29 -1.49 -44.92
CA TYR A 251 4.54 -0.24 -44.78
C TYR A 251 4.32 0.13 -43.30
N TRP A 252 4.28 -0.83 -42.41
CA TRP A 252 3.92 -0.67 -41.02
C TRP A 252 5.16 -0.68 -40.11
N GLU A 253 5.34 0.38 -39.36
CA GLU A 253 6.39 0.48 -38.33
C GLU A 253 5.81 0.04 -36.99
N PHE A 254 6.51 -0.88 -36.32
CA PHE A 254 6.16 -1.34 -35.00
C PHE A 254 6.65 -0.36 -33.94
N GLU A 255 5.74 0.20 -33.14
CA GLU A 255 6.06 1.12 -32.06
C GLU A 255 6.42 0.32 -30.78
N THR A 256 7.74 0.14 -30.52
CA THR A 256 8.23 -0.61 -29.35
C THR A 256 7.82 0.01 -28.02
N ASP A 257 7.69 1.33 -27.94
CA ASP A 257 7.33 2.03 -26.71
C ASP A 257 5.88 1.73 -26.25
N HIS A 258 5.08 1.16 -27.13
CA HIS A 258 3.69 0.77 -26.86
C HIS A 258 3.48 -0.75 -26.83
N TYR A 259 4.56 -1.51 -26.92
CA TYR A 259 4.46 -2.96 -26.77
C TYR A 259 4.31 -3.34 -25.31
N VAL A 260 3.28 -4.10 -25.00
CA VAL A 260 3.03 -4.67 -23.67
C VAL A 260 2.78 -6.17 -23.85
N CYS A 261 3.70 -6.98 -23.33
CA CYS A 261 3.50 -8.43 -23.24
C CYS A 261 3.76 -8.83 -21.79
N ARG A 262 2.73 -9.26 -21.07
CA ARG A 262 2.82 -9.44 -19.62
C ARG A 262 2.01 -10.60 -19.11
N ASN A 263 2.53 -11.21 -18.05
CA ASN A 263 1.84 -12.18 -17.23
C ASN A 263 1.74 -11.64 -15.81
N THR A 264 0.54 -11.36 -15.34
CA THR A 264 0.28 -10.90 -13.99
C THR A 264 -0.68 -11.82 -13.26
N PRO A 265 -0.74 -11.82 -11.91
CA PRO A 265 -1.68 -12.67 -11.17
C PRO A 265 -3.15 -12.49 -11.57
N LEU A 266 -3.55 -11.32 -12.10
CA LEU A 266 -4.90 -11.03 -12.54
C LEU A 266 -5.10 -11.20 -14.04
N ALA A 267 -4.04 -11.10 -14.84
CA ALA A 267 -4.03 -11.25 -16.29
C ALA A 267 -2.90 -12.21 -16.69
N PRO A 268 -3.16 -13.53 -16.74
CA PRO A 268 -2.16 -14.55 -17.08
C PRO A 268 -1.53 -14.37 -18.45
N ALA A 269 -2.23 -13.76 -19.41
CA ALA A 269 -1.67 -13.37 -20.68
C ALA A 269 -2.28 -12.05 -21.12
N ARG A 270 -1.43 -11.11 -21.46
CA ARG A 270 -1.83 -9.79 -21.90
C ARG A 270 -0.85 -9.30 -22.94
N PHE A 271 -1.35 -8.84 -24.08
CA PHE A 271 -0.54 -8.09 -25.01
C PHE A 271 -1.25 -6.84 -25.52
N GLY A 272 -0.44 -5.83 -25.83
CA GLY A 272 -0.90 -4.63 -26.52
C GLY A 272 0.19 -4.22 -27.49
N ILE A 273 -0.14 -4.12 -28.78
CA ILE A 273 0.77 -3.81 -29.87
C ILE A 273 0.21 -2.64 -30.65
N GLN A 274 1.09 -1.71 -30.98
CA GLN A 274 0.76 -0.53 -31.77
C GLN A 274 1.63 -0.48 -33.02
N TYR A 275 1.00 -0.16 -34.13
CA TYR A 275 1.66 0.03 -35.42
C TYR A 275 1.28 1.39 -35.99
N ARG A 276 2.23 1.98 -36.67
CA ARG A 276 2.03 3.23 -37.43
C ARG A 276 2.37 3.00 -38.89
N GLY A 277 1.45 3.40 -39.78
CA GLY A 277 1.68 3.38 -41.20
C GLY A 277 2.51 4.55 -41.68
N GLN A 278 3.08 4.46 -42.89
CA GLN A 278 3.95 5.48 -43.46
C GLN A 278 3.24 6.82 -43.73
N GLN A 279 1.92 6.84 -43.87
CA GLN A 279 1.13 8.06 -44.03
C GLN A 279 0.52 8.56 -42.70
N GLY A 280 0.85 7.89 -41.58
CA GLY A 280 0.43 8.27 -40.25
C GLY A 280 -0.74 7.47 -39.68
N GLU A 281 -1.23 6.48 -40.44
CA GLU A 281 -2.29 5.57 -39.99
C GLU A 281 -1.87 4.83 -38.71
N TYR A 282 -2.85 4.54 -37.87
CA TYR A 282 -2.64 3.98 -36.57
C TYR A 282 -3.48 2.72 -36.36
N VAL A 283 -2.83 1.66 -35.91
CA VAL A 283 -3.47 0.39 -35.53
C VAL A 283 -3.00 -0.04 -34.16
N ARG A 284 -3.92 -0.30 -33.26
CA ARG A 284 -3.62 -0.87 -31.95
C ARG A 284 -4.43 -2.12 -31.69
N ASN A 285 -3.74 -3.24 -31.48
CA ASN A 285 -4.31 -4.48 -30.97
C ASN A 285 -4.07 -4.56 -29.46
N ALA A 286 -5.09 -4.96 -28.71
CA ALA A 286 -4.95 -5.29 -27.31
C ALA A 286 -5.81 -6.52 -26.98
N ALA A 287 -5.19 -7.58 -26.51
CA ALA A 287 -5.90 -8.78 -26.09
C ALA A 287 -5.45 -9.17 -24.67
N ASP A 288 -6.41 -9.51 -23.84
CA ASP A 288 -6.22 -9.80 -22.44
C ASP A 288 -6.94 -11.11 -22.08
N ARG A 289 -6.19 -12.11 -21.60
CA ARG A 289 -6.75 -13.28 -20.92
C ARG A 289 -6.71 -13.00 -19.41
N LEU A 290 -7.87 -12.84 -18.80
CA LEU A 290 -8.01 -12.46 -17.40
C LEU A 290 -8.33 -13.68 -16.53
N ARG A 291 -7.94 -13.63 -15.25
CA ARG A 291 -8.17 -14.74 -14.33
C ARG A 291 -9.65 -14.94 -14.01
N PHE A 292 -10.41 -13.85 -14.01
CA PHE A 292 -11.84 -13.87 -13.67
C PHE A 292 -12.66 -13.19 -14.78
N GLU A 293 -13.80 -13.78 -15.08
CA GLU A 293 -14.72 -13.27 -16.12
C GLU A 293 -15.25 -11.85 -15.80
N PHE A 294 -15.50 -11.56 -14.52
CA PHE A 294 -15.98 -10.22 -14.13
C PHE A 294 -14.96 -9.10 -14.45
N LEU A 295 -13.65 -9.42 -14.45
CA LEU A 295 -12.59 -8.48 -14.86
C LEU A 295 -12.63 -8.26 -16.38
N ALA A 296 -12.86 -9.31 -17.17
CA ALA A 296 -12.99 -9.17 -18.62
C ALA A 296 -14.21 -8.30 -18.98
N LYS A 297 -15.33 -8.51 -18.30
CA LYS A 297 -16.53 -7.69 -18.44
C LYS A 297 -16.30 -6.23 -18.02
N ALA A 298 -15.56 -5.99 -16.93
CA ALA A 298 -15.23 -4.65 -16.48
C ALA A 298 -14.30 -3.95 -17.47
N LEU A 299 -13.27 -4.62 -17.98
CA LEU A 299 -12.31 -4.08 -18.94
C LEU A 299 -12.98 -3.73 -20.28
N TYR A 300 -13.88 -4.61 -20.76
CA TYR A 300 -14.69 -4.33 -21.95
C TYR A 300 -15.49 -3.04 -21.79
N ARG A 301 -16.26 -2.91 -20.70
CA ARG A 301 -17.08 -1.71 -20.43
C ARG A 301 -16.25 -0.44 -20.28
N GLU A 302 -15.09 -0.56 -19.66
CA GLU A 302 -14.21 0.58 -19.45
C GLU A 302 -13.62 1.08 -20.77
N ARG A 303 -13.20 0.19 -21.66
CA ARG A 303 -12.71 0.52 -23.00
C ARG A 303 -13.82 1.13 -23.85
N GLU A 304 -15.03 0.58 -23.81
CA GLU A 304 -16.21 1.11 -24.46
C GLU A 304 -16.52 2.54 -23.99
N LYS A 305 -16.54 2.73 -22.67
CA LYS A 305 -16.78 4.04 -22.05
C LYS A 305 -15.72 5.06 -22.44
N ALA A 306 -14.44 4.69 -22.37
CA ALA A 306 -13.32 5.57 -22.73
C ALA A 306 -13.39 6.05 -24.18
N PHE A 307 -13.84 5.21 -25.11
CA PHE A 307 -14.03 5.63 -26.51
C PHE A 307 -15.20 6.59 -26.66
N ARG A 308 -16.31 6.37 -25.93
CA ARG A 308 -17.49 7.24 -25.97
C ARG A 308 -17.28 8.63 -25.33
N GLU A 309 -16.40 8.72 -24.34
CA GLU A 309 -16.06 9.97 -23.64
C GLU A 309 -15.16 10.92 -24.46
N ASN A 310 -14.66 10.49 -25.62
CA ASN A 310 -13.80 11.30 -26.51
C ASN A 310 -14.54 12.38 -27.28
N ASP A 311 -15.62 13.00 -26.71
CA ASP A 311 -16.40 14.15 -27.21
C ASP A 311 -16.92 14.07 -28.67
N ARG A 312 -16.92 12.88 -29.28
CA ARG A 312 -17.46 12.66 -30.63
C ARG A 312 -18.64 11.70 -30.58
N PRO A 313 -19.73 12.02 -31.30
CA PRO A 313 -20.84 11.09 -31.39
C PRO A 313 -20.37 9.79 -32.07
N ALA A 314 -20.34 8.73 -31.33
CA ALA A 314 -19.98 7.41 -31.82
C ALA A 314 -21.22 6.67 -32.32
N ALA A 315 -21.18 6.23 -33.57
CA ALA A 315 -22.17 5.28 -34.10
C ALA A 315 -21.82 3.90 -33.55
N GLU A 316 -22.85 3.13 -33.18
CA GLU A 316 -22.73 1.78 -32.64
C GLU A 316 -23.31 0.76 -33.60
N THR A 317 -22.53 -0.27 -33.91
CA THR A 317 -22.99 -1.41 -34.68
C THR A 317 -22.77 -2.65 -33.84
N ALA A 318 -23.84 -3.31 -33.41
CA ALA A 318 -23.75 -4.59 -32.73
C ALA A 318 -23.19 -5.66 -33.67
N VAL A 319 -22.22 -6.41 -33.21
CA VAL A 319 -21.63 -7.52 -33.96
C VAL A 319 -22.20 -8.83 -33.42
N GLU A 320 -23.16 -9.40 -34.11
CA GLU A 320 -23.76 -10.67 -33.74
C GLU A 320 -22.91 -11.85 -34.28
N ASN A 321 -22.17 -12.48 -33.40
CA ASN A 321 -21.41 -13.69 -33.67
C ASN A 321 -21.46 -14.60 -32.44
N GLY A 322 -21.86 -15.84 -32.59
CA GLY A 322 -22.01 -16.82 -31.51
C GLY A 322 -20.69 -17.19 -30.78
N ALA A 323 -19.54 -16.65 -31.21
CA ALA A 323 -18.26 -16.80 -30.52
C ALA A 323 -18.06 -15.77 -29.39
N PHE A 324 -18.82 -14.67 -29.38
CA PHE A 324 -18.69 -13.60 -28.44
C PHE A 324 -19.86 -13.55 -27.46
N ASP A 325 -19.57 -13.36 -26.19
CA ASP A 325 -20.61 -12.99 -25.20
C ASP A 325 -21.08 -11.55 -25.41
N GLN A 326 -20.17 -10.68 -25.84
CA GLN A 326 -20.42 -9.29 -26.16
C GLN A 326 -19.44 -8.84 -27.25
N ALA A 327 -19.94 -8.17 -28.27
CA ALA A 327 -19.10 -7.53 -29.28
C ALA A 327 -19.80 -6.30 -29.83
N VAL A 328 -19.01 -5.24 -30.08
CA VAL A 328 -19.50 -3.98 -30.64
C VAL A 328 -18.43 -3.34 -31.51
N LEU A 329 -18.86 -2.73 -32.60
CA LEU A 329 -18.07 -1.84 -33.42
C LEU A 329 -18.53 -0.41 -33.17
N LEU A 330 -17.65 0.40 -32.62
CA LEU A 330 -17.86 1.83 -32.40
C LEU A 330 -17.13 2.62 -33.46
N THR A 331 -17.81 3.61 -34.08
CA THR A 331 -17.25 4.44 -35.12
C THR A 331 -17.46 5.92 -34.78
N ALA A 332 -16.38 6.71 -34.78
CA ALA A 332 -16.40 8.15 -34.51
C ALA A 332 -15.56 8.89 -35.57
N GLY A 333 -16.20 9.34 -36.66
CA GLY A 333 -15.50 9.86 -37.83
C GLY A 333 -14.73 8.75 -38.57
N GLU A 334 -13.40 8.91 -38.66
CA GLU A 334 -12.52 7.89 -39.25
C GLU A 334 -12.05 6.87 -38.24
N GLU A 335 -12.12 7.19 -36.93
CA GLU A 335 -11.74 6.29 -35.87
C GLU A 335 -12.73 5.12 -35.73
N ARG A 336 -12.21 3.93 -35.57
CA ARG A 336 -12.98 2.70 -35.33
C ARG A 336 -12.41 1.94 -34.16
N LEU A 337 -13.30 1.42 -33.32
CA LEU A 337 -12.96 0.55 -32.21
C LEU A 337 -13.84 -0.71 -32.26
N PHE A 338 -13.25 -1.82 -32.58
CA PHE A 338 -13.89 -3.12 -32.40
C PHE A 338 -13.54 -3.66 -31.02
N LEU A 339 -14.56 -3.92 -30.23
CA LEU A 339 -14.46 -4.57 -28.93
C LEU A 339 -15.17 -5.92 -28.93
N ALA A 340 -14.51 -6.94 -28.43
CA ALA A 340 -15.11 -8.25 -28.26
C ALA A 340 -14.72 -8.86 -26.90
N ARG A 341 -15.61 -9.66 -26.34
CA ARG A 341 -15.40 -10.42 -25.13
C ARG A 341 -15.98 -11.83 -25.25
N SER A 342 -15.22 -12.83 -24.84
CA SER A 342 -15.69 -14.20 -24.66
C SER A 342 -15.11 -14.78 -23.37
N GLY A 343 -15.96 -15.15 -22.41
CA GLY A 343 -15.55 -15.66 -21.11
C GLY A 343 -14.55 -14.75 -20.41
N LYS A 344 -13.30 -15.21 -20.30
CA LYS A 344 -12.19 -14.53 -19.64
C LYS A 344 -11.30 -13.71 -20.59
N VAL A 345 -11.59 -13.71 -21.88
CA VAL A 345 -10.81 -13.00 -22.90
C VAL A 345 -11.51 -11.70 -23.28
N ALA A 346 -10.78 -10.60 -23.33
CA ALA A 346 -11.21 -9.32 -23.84
C ALA A 346 -10.27 -8.87 -24.95
N TYR A 347 -10.82 -8.43 -26.07
CA TYR A 347 -10.07 -7.96 -27.23
C TYR A 347 -10.53 -6.56 -27.63
N ALA A 348 -9.58 -5.74 -28.08
CA ALA A 348 -9.82 -4.42 -28.63
C ALA A 348 -8.90 -4.19 -29.84
N LEU A 349 -9.50 -3.80 -30.94
CA LEU A 349 -8.81 -3.36 -32.16
C LEU A 349 -9.21 -1.91 -32.41
N TRP A 350 -8.25 -1.01 -32.34
CA TRP A 350 -8.44 0.42 -32.57
C TRP A 350 -7.72 0.85 -33.84
N LEU A 351 -8.41 1.63 -34.67
CA LEU A 351 -7.95 2.19 -35.94
C LEU A 351 -8.32 3.66 -35.99
N ASP A 352 -7.51 4.48 -36.65
CA ASP A 352 -7.81 5.88 -36.95
C ASP A 352 -8.14 6.14 -38.43
N PHE A 353 -8.38 5.08 -39.17
CA PHE A 353 -8.77 5.12 -40.60
C PHE A 353 -9.94 4.16 -40.89
N PRO A 354 -10.68 4.39 -41.98
CA PRO A 354 -11.75 3.49 -42.39
C PRO A 354 -11.19 2.20 -42.98
N ALA A 355 -11.55 1.04 -42.40
CA ALA A 355 -11.19 -0.29 -42.89
C ALA A 355 -12.39 -1.25 -42.84
N ASP A 356 -12.41 -2.26 -43.72
CA ASP A 356 -13.32 -3.38 -43.58
C ASP A 356 -12.79 -4.33 -42.50
N LEU A 357 -13.57 -4.58 -41.46
CA LEU A 357 -13.20 -5.41 -40.31
C LEU A 357 -13.81 -6.81 -40.37
N THR A 358 -14.45 -7.21 -41.48
CA THR A 358 -15.17 -8.47 -41.62
C THR A 358 -14.23 -9.64 -41.31
N ASP A 359 -13.05 -9.67 -41.94
CA ASP A 359 -12.08 -10.78 -41.77
C ASP A 359 -11.42 -10.71 -40.37
N SER A 360 -11.17 -9.54 -39.87
CA SER A 360 -10.63 -9.35 -38.50
C SER A 360 -11.59 -9.82 -37.42
N ILE A 361 -12.88 -9.55 -37.58
CA ILE A 361 -13.94 -10.05 -36.69
C ILE A 361 -14.04 -11.58 -36.77
N ALA A 362 -13.95 -12.17 -37.99
CA ALA A 362 -13.97 -13.61 -38.17
C ALA A 362 -12.74 -14.28 -37.53
N ALA A 363 -11.55 -13.69 -37.71
CA ALA A 363 -10.31 -14.19 -37.09
C ALA A 363 -10.36 -14.09 -35.55
N ALA A 364 -10.86 -12.99 -35.00
CA ALA A 364 -11.06 -12.83 -33.57
C ALA A 364 -12.08 -13.87 -33.02
N ALA A 365 -13.16 -14.11 -33.74
CA ALA A 365 -14.15 -15.11 -33.36
C ALA A 365 -13.59 -16.54 -33.37
N ALA A 366 -12.70 -16.87 -34.31
CA ALA A 366 -12.02 -18.16 -34.35
C ALA A 366 -11.09 -18.32 -33.14
N ALA A 367 -10.26 -17.32 -32.85
CA ALA A 367 -9.31 -17.37 -31.72
C ALA A 367 -10.00 -17.42 -30.35
N MET A 368 -11.21 -16.86 -30.21
CA MET A 368 -11.96 -16.86 -28.95
C MET A 368 -12.81 -18.09 -28.69
N ARG A 369 -12.92 -19.00 -29.68
CA ARG A 369 -13.62 -20.30 -29.53
C ARG A 369 -12.73 -21.38 -28.92
N GLU A 370 -11.40 -21.24 -29.06
CA GLU A 370 -10.41 -22.14 -28.48
C GLU A 370 -10.14 -21.78 -27.00
#